data_b5eff3f5bb034c2fba22577235b9da65
#
_entry.id   b5eff3f5bb034c2fba22577235b9da65
#
_cell.length_a   1.000
_cell.length_b   1.000
_cell.length_c   1.000
_cell.angle_alpha   90.00
_cell.angle_beta   90.00
_cell.angle_gamma   90.00
#
_symmetry.space_group_name_H-M   'P 1'
#
loop_
_entity.id
_entity.type
_entity.pdbx_description
1 polymer ?
#
loop_
_entity_poly.entity_id
_entity_poly.type
_entity_poly.pdbx_seq_one_letter_code
_entity_poly.pdbx_strand_id
1 'polypeptide(L)' 'MEEITLKVTGMHCPKCDARVEKAVGAIEGVQRVKADHETDTVAIAYGGAPEILAAAKAAIVAEDFTVED' A
#
# COMPACT_ATOMS: atom_id res chain seq x y z
N MET A 1 -11.93 10.53 6.92
CA MET A 1 -10.79 9.89 6.25
C MET A 1 -10.01 9.07 7.26
N GLU A 2 -9.72 7.84 6.91
CA GLU A 2 -8.98 6.95 7.78
C GLU A 2 -7.59 6.68 7.23
N GLU A 3 -6.64 6.47 8.12
CA GLU A 3 -5.28 6.12 7.72
C GLU A 3 -4.87 4.86 8.44
N ILE A 4 -4.33 3.91 7.68
CA ILE A 4 -3.79 2.68 8.25
C ILE A 4 -2.37 2.49 7.74
N THR A 5 -1.59 1.72 8.51
CA THR A 5 -0.24 1.35 8.12
C THR A 5 -0.18 -0.17 8.01
N LEU A 6 0.22 -0.64 6.84
CA LEU A 6 0.41 -2.06 6.59
C LEU A 6 1.89 -2.37 6.61
N LYS A 7 2.23 -3.55 7.10
CA LYS A 7 3.60 -4.02 6.99
C LYS A 7 3.75 -4.77 5.68
N VAL A 8 4.67 -4.31 4.85
CA VAL A 8 4.89 -4.88 3.52
C VAL A 8 6.37 -5.22 3.39
N THR A 9 6.66 -6.47 3.09
CA THR A 9 8.05 -6.91 2.90
C THR A 9 8.33 -7.15 1.42
N GLY A 10 9.60 -7.16 1.07
CA GLY A 10 10.04 -7.33 -0.31
C GLY A 10 10.44 -6.05 -1.01
N MET A 11 10.20 -4.90 -0.39
CA MET A 11 10.64 -3.62 -0.93
C MET A 11 12.10 -3.40 -0.53
N HIS A 12 12.97 -3.22 -1.52
CA HIS A 12 14.41 -3.09 -1.25
C HIS A 12 15.01 -1.80 -1.78
N CYS A 13 14.25 -0.98 -2.49
CA CYS A 13 14.77 0.23 -3.10
C CYS A 13 13.63 1.24 -3.31
N PRO A 14 13.98 2.51 -3.56
CA PRO A 14 12.95 3.55 -3.78
C PRO A 14 12.02 3.25 -4.94
N LYS A 15 12.48 2.52 -5.95
CA LYS A 15 11.63 2.16 -7.08
C LYS A 15 10.49 1.23 -6.64
N CYS A 16 10.76 0.36 -5.68
CA CYS A 16 9.72 -0.52 -5.13
C CYS A 16 8.66 0.30 -4.41
N ASP A 17 9.08 1.32 -3.63
CA ASP A 17 8.15 2.22 -2.97
C ASP A 17 7.25 2.89 -4.00
N ALA A 18 7.81 3.39 -5.08
CA ALA A 18 7.05 4.07 -6.12
C ALA A 18 6.05 3.12 -6.79
N ARG A 19 6.44 1.88 -7.01
CA ARG A 19 5.55 0.88 -7.61
C ARG A 19 4.33 0.61 -6.72
N VAL A 20 4.56 0.46 -5.42
CA VAL A 20 3.47 0.25 -4.47
C VAL A 20 2.57 1.47 -4.43
N GLU A 21 3.15 2.66 -4.34
CA GLU A 21 2.37 3.89 -4.30
C GLU A 21 1.53 4.05 -5.55
N LYS A 22 2.07 3.72 -6.70
CA LYS A 22 1.33 3.81 -7.96
C LYS A 22 0.20 2.79 -8.01
N ALA A 23 0.48 1.55 -7.62
CA ALA A 23 -0.51 0.48 -7.67
C ALA A 23 -1.67 0.76 -6.72
N VAL A 24 -1.37 1.14 -5.49
CA VAL A 24 -2.40 1.40 -4.49
C VAL A 24 -3.11 2.73 -4.77
N GLY A 25 -2.37 3.73 -5.19
CA GLY A 25 -2.94 5.03 -5.50
C GLY A 25 -3.90 5.03 -6.67
N ALA A 26 -3.83 4.02 -7.54
CA ALA A 26 -4.75 3.88 -8.65
C ALA A 26 -6.13 3.37 -8.22
N ILE A 27 -6.26 2.90 -6.99
CA ILE A 27 -7.53 2.37 -6.49
C ILE A 27 -8.47 3.52 -6.16
N GLU A 28 -9.68 3.44 -6.70
CA GLU A 28 -10.69 4.44 -6.40
C GLU A 28 -11.05 4.38 -4.92
N GLY A 29 -11.06 5.53 -4.28
CA GLY A 29 -11.31 5.62 -2.84
C GLY A 29 -10.06 5.79 -2.00
N VAL A 30 -8.89 5.55 -2.57
CA VAL A 30 -7.63 5.80 -1.88
C VAL A 30 -7.27 7.28 -2.08
N GLN A 31 -7.06 7.98 -0.98
CA GLN A 31 -6.74 9.40 -1.00
C GLN A 31 -5.25 9.65 -1.12
N ARG A 32 -4.48 8.85 -0.38
CA ARG A 32 -3.03 9.00 -0.38
C ARG A 32 -2.39 7.68 0.05
N VAL A 33 -1.23 7.40 -0.50
CA VAL A 33 -0.45 6.23 -0.11
C VAL A 33 1.01 6.63 -0.02
N LYS A 34 1.68 6.15 1.03
CA LYS A 34 3.10 6.38 1.21
C LYS A 34 3.76 5.06 1.57
N ALA A 35 4.67 4.61 0.72
CA ALA A 35 5.44 3.39 0.95
C ALA A 35 6.85 3.73 1.38
N ASP A 36 7.39 2.92 2.30
CA ASP A 36 8.74 3.14 2.81
C ASP A 36 9.44 1.79 2.92
N HIS A 37 10.48 1.61 2.10
CA HIS A 37 11.23 0.36 2.08
C HIS A 37 12.19 0.23 3.27
N GLU A 38 12.51 1.33 3.94
CA GLU A 38 13.40 1.28 5.09
C GLU A 38 12.70 0.72 6.32
N THR A 39 11.41 1.00 6.46
CA THR A 39 10.61 0.52 7.58
C THR A 39 9.69 -0.62 7.21
N ASP A 40 9.66 -1.00 5.93
CA ASP A 40 8.78 -2.04 5.38
C ASP A 40 7.31 -1.74 5.68
N THR A 41 6.91 -0.47 5.54
CA THR A 41 5.55 -0.05 5.81
C THR A 41 4.93 0.68 4.63
N VAL A 42 3.61 0.59 4.54
CA VAL A 42 2.83 1.35 3.57
C VAL A 42 1.68 2.00 4.32
N ALA A 43 1.66 3.31 4.35
CA ALA A 43 0.59 4.08 4.97
C ALA A 43 -0.43 4.46 3.91
N ILE A 44 -1.69 4.17 4.17
CA ILE A 44 -2.77 4.41 3.21
C ILE A 44 -3.85 5.26 3.87
N ALA A 45 -4.19 6.38 3.24
CA ALA A 45 -5.32 7.20 3.66
C ALA A 45 -6.48 6.95 2.71
N TYR A 46 -7.62 6.57 3.24
CA TYR A 46 -8.78 6.21 2.44
C TYR A 46 -10.06 6.50 3.21
N GLY A 47 -11.20 6.22 2.60
CA GLY A 47 -12.50 6.53 3.20
C GLY A 47 -13.01 5.57 4.26
N GLY A 48 -12.20 4.57 4.64
CA GLY A 48 -12.57 3.63 5.69
C GLY A 48 -13.34 2.40 5.23
N ALA A 49 -13.59 2.26 3.93
CA ALA A 49 -14.31 1.09 3.42
C ALA A 49 -13.41 -0.15 3.40
N PRO A 50 -13.85 -1.27 4.01
CA PRO A 50 -13.01 -2.47 4.04
C PRO A 50 -12.63 -3.02 2.66
N GLU A 51 -13.50 -2.86 1.67
CA GLU A 51 -13.22 -3.33 0.32
C GLU A 51 -12.07 -2.56 -0.33
N ILE A 52 -11.89 -1.28 0.03
CA ILE A 52 -10.77 -0.48 -0.48
C ILE A 52 -9.47 -1.03 0.10
N LEU A 53 -9.47 -1.36 1.38
CA LEU A 53 -8.31 -1.95 2.03
C LEU A 53 -7.96 -3.30 1.40
N ALA A 54 -8.96 -4.14 1.15
CA ALA A 54 -8.73 -5.44 0.52
C ALA A 54 -8.15 -5.26 -0.89
N ALA A 55 -8.64 -4.28 -1.64
CA ALA A 55 -8.11 -3.99 -2.97
C ALA A 55 -6.66 -3.49 -2.90
N ALA A 56 -6.34 -2.68 -1.89
CA ALA A 56 -4.98 -2.19 -1.69
C ALA A 56 -4.02 -3.34 -1.41
N LYS A 57 -4.40 -4.27 -0.54
CA LYS A 57 -3.58 -5.44 -0.26
C LYS A 57 -3.37 -6.29 -1.50
N ALA A 58 -4.43 -6.51 -2.27
CA ALA A 58 -4.34 -7.28 -3.51
C ALA A 58 -3.42 -6.61 -4.52
N ALA A 59 -3.46 -5.28 -4.62
CA ALA A 59 -2.60 -4.54 -5.53
C ALA A 59 -1.13 -4.69 -5.14
N ILE A 60 -0.83 -4.66 -3.85
CA ILE A 60 0.53 -4.83 -3.35
C ILE A 60 1.04 -6.23 -3.66
N VAL A 61 0.22 -7.25 -3.42
CA VAL A 61 0.59 -8.64 -3.71
C VAL A 61 0.80 -8.83 -5.20
N ALA A 62 0.00 -8.17 -6.03
CA ALA A 62 0.14 -8.26 -7.49
C ALA A 62 1.47 -7.69 -7.99
N GLU A 63 2.12 -6.82 -7.19
CA GLU A 63 3.45 -6.29 -7.51
C GLU A 63 4.57 -7.13 -6.92
N ASP A 64 4.28 -8.36 -6.51
CA ASP A 64 5.23 -9.33 -5.97
C ASP A 64 5.78 -8.96 -4.59
N PHE A 65 5.03 -8.19 -3.83
CA PHE A 65 5.38 -7.90 -2.44
C PHE A 65 4.49 -8.69 -1.50
N THR A 66 4.93 -8.81 -0.25
CA THR A 66 4.18 -9.55 0.78
C THR A 66 3.60 -8.57 1.79
N VAL A 67 2.30 -8.68 2.03
CA VAL A 67 1.63 -7.88 3.05
C VAL A 67 1.48 -8.72 4.30
N GLU A 68 2.00 -8.23 5.41
CA GLU A 68 1.85 -8.87 6.72
C GLU A 68 0.81 -8.08 7.51
N ASP A 69 -0.23 -8.73 7.90
CA ASP A 69 -1.28 -8.12 8.71
C ASP A 69 -1.02 -8.29 10.19
#